data_ef399d9a20e632204271e1aabe9f01da
#
_entry.id   ef399d9a20e632204271e1aabe9f01da
#
_cell.length_a   1.000
_cell.length_b   1.000
_cell.length_c   1.000
_cell.angle_alpha   90.00
_cell.angle_beta   90.00
_cell.angle_gamma   90.00
#
_symmetry.space_group_name_H-M   'P 1'
#
loop_
_entity.id
_entity.type
_entity.pdbx_description
1 polymer ?
#
loop_
_entity_poly.entity_id
_entity_poly.type
_entity_poly.pdbx_seq_one_letter_code
_entity_poly.pdbx_strand_id
1 'polypeptide(L)'
;FAFQKFKGADPTLTTQMKSVGEVMAIGRTFKESLQKAIRSLELDLNGLASRVGIDWGLPAGFNRVEALEKVRTMLKTPLPERLWYLADGIRLGLGNDELFAITKIDPWFLQQVREVIEFEQMLIGRSDQGASVLASGVLWEAKEWGFSDERIGQLLGVDGADVRRARLGAGQSGRPLRTVTYKRVDTCAAEFEAHTPYLYSTYGSECEARPSDRKKVIIL
;
A
#
# COMPACT_ATOMS: atom_id res chain seq x y z
N PHE A 1 3.17 9.43 -22.88
CA PHE A 1 3.45 8.47 -23.96
C PHE A 1 3.29 7.03 -23.44
N ALA A 2 2.36 6.29 -24.02
CA ALA A 2 2.03 4.90 -23.64
C ALA A 2 3.04 3.91 -24.25
N PHE A 3 4.24 3.89 -23.72
CA PHE A 3 5.35 3.11 -24.25
C PHE A 3 5.05 1.59 -24.32
N GLN A 4 4.20 1.06 -23.42
CA GLN A 4 3.83 -0.35 -23.42
C GLN A 4 3.13 -0.82 -24.72
N LYS A 5 2.54 0.12 -25.48
CA LYS A 5 1.85 -0.18 -26.76
C LYS A 5 2.79 -0.23 -27.95
N PHE A 6 4.05 0.13 -27.80
CA PHE A 6 5.00 0.25 -28.89
C PHE A 6 6.19 -0.70 -28.68
N LYS A 7 6.35 -1.68 -29.58
CA LYS A 7 7.51 -2.57 -29.57
C LYS A 7 8.81 -1.77 -29.70
N GLY A 8 9.78 -2.02 -28.81
CA GLY A 8 11.09 -1.38 -28.83
C GLY A 8 11.14 0.02 -28.23
N ALA A 9 10.03 0.53 -27.67
CA ALA A 9 10.07 1.77 -26.91
C ALA A 9 10.84 1.57 -25.60
N ASP A 10 11.67 2.55 -25.24
CA ASP A 10 12.41 2.54 -23.98
C ASP A 10 11.45 2.66 -22.77
N PRO A 11 11.38 1.64 -21.88
CA PRO A 11 10.51 1.66 -20.70
C PRO A 11 11.06 2.48 -19.53
N THR A 12 12.27 3.03 -19.65
CA THR A 12 12.92 3.79 -18.58
C THR A 12 12.11 5.03 -18.23
N LEU A 13 11.70 5.15 -16.98
CA LEU A 13 10.99 6.33 -16.49
C LEU A 13 11.96 7.49 -16.32
N THR A 14 11.60 8.63 -16.87
CA THR A 14 12.38 9.88 -16.83
C THR A 14 11.47 11.04 -16.42
N THR A 15 11.90 12.28 -16.64
CA THR A 15 11.07 13.46 -16.44
C THR A 15 9.95 13.63 -17.49
N GLN A 16 9.96 12.82 -18.55
CA GLN A 16 8.89 12.77 -19.54
C GLN A 16 7.75 11.89 -19.06
N MET A 17 6.52 12.29 -19.32
CA MET A 17 5.35 11.45 -19.07
C MET A 17 5.36 10.22 -19.98
N LYS A 18 5.49 9.06 -19.37
CA LYS A 18 5.53 7.74 -20.04
C LYS A 18 4.60 6.78 -19.33
N SER A 19 3.30 6.87 -19.56
CA SER A 19 2.35 5.93 -19.01
C SER A 19 1.09 5.81 -19.86
N VAL A 20 0.30 4.78 -19.64
CA VAL A 20 -1.05 4.63 -20.21
C VAL A 20 -2.10 5.33 -19.34
N GLY A 21 -1.73 5.78 -18.17
CA GLY A 21 -2.57 6.47 -17.20
C GLY A 21 -1.79 6.74 -15.91
N GLU A 22 -2.42 7.42 -15.00
CA GLU A 22 -1.87 7.78 -13.69
C GLU A 22 -2.96 7.64 -12.63
N VAL A 23 -2.53 7.43 -11.40
CA VAL A 23 -3.41 7.38 -10.24
C VAL A 23 -3.01 8.45 -9.25
N MET A 24 -4.01 8.97 -8.54
CA MET A 24 -3.81 9.86 -7.41
C MET A 24 -4.45 9.25 -6.18
N ALA A 25 -3.73 9.28 -5.06
CA ALA A 25 -4.26 8.86 -3.77
C ALA A 25 -3.91 9.87 -2.69
N ILE A 26 -4.85 10.09 -1.79
CA ILE A 26 -4.69 10.97 -0.65
C ILE A 26 -4.87 10.16 0.62
N GLY A 27 -3.98 10.36 1.57
CA GLY A 27 -4.01 9.73 2.90
C GLY A 27 -3.51 10.70 3.97
N ARG A 28 -3.62 10.32 5.23
CA ARG A 28 -3.09 11.07 6.37
C ARG A 28 -1.60 10.84 6.58
N THR A 29 -1.09 9.74 6.02
CA THR A 29 0.32 9.37 6.06
C THR A 29 0.77 8.93 4.67
N PHE A 30 2.09 8.94 4.45
CA PHE A 30 2.67 8.43 3.20
C PHE A 30 2.34 6.96 2.98
N LYS A 31 2.41 6.13 4.03
CA LYS A 31 2.10 4.71 3.95
C LYS A 31 0.66 4.47 3.48
N GLU A 32 -0.30 5.21 4.04
CA GLU A 32 -1.71 5.13 3.65
C GLU A 32 -1.89 5.52 2.17
N SER A 33 -1.34 6.67 1.76
CA SER A 33 -1.47 7.15 0.37
C SER A 33 -0.76 6.22 -0.62
N LEU A 34 0.43 5.72 -0.30
CA LEU A 34 1.17 4.77 -1.14
C LEU A 34 0.37 3.49 -1.39
N GLN A 35 -0.14 2.86 -0.35
CA GLN A 35 -0.90 1.62 -0.49
C GLN A 35 -2.24 1.82 -1.22
N LYS A 36 -2.89 2.97 -1.04
CA LYS A 36 -4.08 3.35 -1.83
C LYS A 36 -3.73 3.53 -3.30
N ALA A 37 -2.62 4.21 -3.61
CA ALA A 37 -2.15 4.39 -4.98
C ALA A 37 -1.86 3.05 -5.66
N ILE A 38 -1.18 2.13 -4.98
CA ILE A 38 -0.91 0.78 -5.50
C ILE A 38 -2.21 0.05 -5.88
N ARG A 39 -3.23 0.10 -5.02
CA ARG A 39 -4.54 -0.52 -5.34
C ARG A 39 -5.23 0.13 -6.53
N SER A 40 -5.11 1.45 -6.66
CA SER A 40 -5.74 2.20 -7.75
C SER A 40 -5.07 1.97 -9.11
N LEU A 41 -3.89 1.36 -9.15
CA LEU A 41 -3.22 0.96 -10.40
C LEU A 41 -3.92 -0.21 -11.11
N GLU A 42 -4.78 -0.96 -10.43
CA GLU A 42 -5.55 -2.10 -10.99
C GLU A 42 -4.66 -3.14 -11.72
N LEU A 43 -3.52 -3.46 -11.10
CA LEU A 43 -2.53 -4.41 -11.63
C LEU A 43 -2.74 -5.84 -11.13
N ASP A 44 -3.91 -6.16 -10.58
CA ASP A 44 -4.21 -7.44 -9.90
C ASP A 44 -3.20 -7.79 -8.78
N LEU A 45 -2.61 -6.76 -8.16
CA LEU A 45 -1.63 -6.89 -7.09
C LEU A 45 -2.18 -6.32 -5.78
N ASN A 46 -2.06 -7.10 -4.73
CA ASN A 46 -2.42 -6.69 -3.38
C ASN A 46 -1.21 -6.12 -2.64
N GLY A 47 -1.04 -4.79 -2.69
CA GLY A 47 0.07 -4.12 -2.02
C GLY A 47 1.44 -4.40 -2.67
N LEU A 48 2.47 -4.52 -1.84
CA LEU A 48 3.85 -4.74 -2.27
C LEU A 48 4.19 -6.23 -2.41
N ALA A 49 3.38 -6.99 -3.15
CA ALA A 49 3.59 -8.41 -3.42
C ALA A 49 4.97 -8.66 -4.08
N SER A 50 5.64 -9.76 -3.72
CA SER A 50 6.98 -10.08 -4.19
C SER A 50 7.03 -10.40 -5.68
N ARG A 51 8.07 -9.91 -6.34
CA ARG A 51 8.41 -10.23 -7.74
C ARG A 51 9.40 -11.40 -7.87
N VAL A 52 9.93 -11.86 -6.73
CA VAL A 52 10.84 -13.02 -6.68
C VAL A 52 10.28 -14.19 -5.86
N GLY A 53 9.02 -14.09 -5.44
CA GLY A 53 8.30 -15.21 -4.80
C GLY A 53 8.65 -15.44 -3.33
N ILE A 54 8.90 -14.39 -2.57
CA ILE A 54 9.30 -14.45 -1.14
C ILE A 54 8.31 -13.75 -0.20
N ASP A 55 7.07 -13.60 -0.61
CA ASP A 55 6.04 -12.97 0.23
C ASP A 55 5.91 -13.64 1.61
N TRP A 56 6.02 -14.97 1.63
CA TRP A 56 5.80 -15.81 2.82
C TRP A 56 7.09 -16.33 3.45
N GLY A 57 8.22 -15.73 3.14
CA GLY A 57 9.54 -16.18 3.51
C GLY A 57 10.27 -16.84 2.34
N LEU A 58 11.44 -17.42 2.64
CA LEU A 58 12.28 -18.04 1.61
C LEU A 58 11.80 -19.47 1.33
N PRO A 59 11.35 -19.80 0.09
CA PRO A 59 10.97 -21.16 -0.26
C PRO A 59 12.14 -22.15 -0.14
N ALA A 60 11.83 -23.43 0.03
CA ALA A 60 12.85 -24.47 0.00
C ALA A 60 13.61 -24.44 -1.34
N GLY A 61 14.95 -24.46 -1.29
CA GLY A 61 15.80 -24.35 -2.47
C GLY A 61 15.90 -22.96 -3.11
N PHE A 62 15.42 -21.93 -2.43
CA PHE A 62 15.49 -20.55 -2.94
C PHE A 62 16.94 -20.10 -3.10
N ASN A 63 17.29 -19.67 -4.32
CA ASN A 63 18.60 -19.12 -4.62
C ASN A 63 18.67 -17.63 -4.27
N ARG A 64 19.04 -17.34 -3.02
CA ARG A 64 19.11 -15.97 -2.51
C ARG A 64 20.12 -15.09 -3.28
N VAL A 65 21.23 -15.67 -3.75
CA VAL A 65 22.27 -14.92 -4.47
C VAL A 65 21.73 -14.44 -5.81
N GLU A 66 21.13 -15.33 -6.58
CA GLU A 66 20.51 -15.01 -7.87
C GLU A 66 19.38 -13.99 -7.71
N ALA A 67 18.54 -14.16 -6.69
CA ALA A 67 17.45 -13.22 -6.40
C ALA A 67 17.98 -11.82 -6.05
N LEU A 68 19.05 -11.72 -5.25
CA LEU A 68 19.71 -10.44 -4.92
C LEU A 68 20.30 -9.76 -6.16
N GLU A 69 20.95 -10.53 -7.03
CA GLU A 69 21.51 -10.00 -8.29
C GLU A 69 20.40 -9.47 -9.21
N LYS A 70 19.32 -10.22 -9.35
CA LYS A 70 18.13 -9.79 -10.10
C LYS A 70 17.54 -8.53 -9.52
N VAL A 71 17.32 -8.48 -8.21
CA VAL A 71 16.75 -7.30 -7.52
C VAL A 71 17.66 -6.09 -7.71
N ARG A 72 18.97 -6.21 -7.49
CA ARG A 72 19.93 -5.12 -7.71
C ARG A 72 19.89 -4.61 -9.15
N THR A 73 19.78 -5.51 -10.12
CA THR A 73 19.70 -5.15 -11.55
C THR A 73 18.42 -4.36 -11.83
N MET A 74 17.28 -4.82 -11.33
CA MET A 74 16.00 -4.15 -11.53
C MET A 74 15.89 -2.81 -10.78
N LEU A 75 16.63 -2.64 -9.69
CA LEU A 75 16.65 -1.38 -8.94
C LEU A 75 17.50 -0.29 -9.61
N LYS A 76 18.50 -0.64 -10.43
CA LYS A 76 19.37 0.34 -11.09
C LYS A 76 18.63 1.22 -12.09
N THR A 77 17.66 0.63 -12.80
CA THR A 77 16.90 1.34 -13.83
C THR A 77 15.51 1.71 -13.29
N PRO A 78 15.04 2.94 -13.45
CA PRO A 78 13.73 3.35 -12.98
C PRO A 78 12.63 2.81 -13.90
N LEU A 79 12.29 1.55 -13.72
CA LEU A 79 11.21 0.86 -14.42
C LEU A 79 9.89 0.95 -13.62
N PRO A 80 8.73 0.73 -14.26
CA PRO A 80 7.43 0.77 -13.59
C PRO A 80 7.32 -0.17 -12.38
N GLU A 81 7.99 -1.34 -12.42
CA GLU A 81 7.96 -2.34 -11.36
C GLU A 81 8.98 -2.12 -10.25
N ARG A 82 9.79 -1.06 -10.34
CA ARG A 82 10.89 -0.78 -9.42
C ARG A 82 10.48 -0.78 -7.95
N LEU A 83 9.27 -0.31 -7.65
CA LEU A 83 8.74 -0.24 -6.28
C LEU A 83 8.61 -1.64 -5.64
N TRP A 84 8.16 -2.64 -6.39
CA TRP A 84 8.04 -4.02 -5.91
C TRP A 84 9.39 -4.68 -5.71
N TYR A 85 10.37 -4.42 -6.60
CA TYR A 85 11.75 -4.88 -6.41
C TYR A 85 12.44 -4.18 -5.23
N LEU A 86 12.05 -2.94 -4.90
CA LEU A 86 12.49 -2.26 -3.68
C LEU A 86 12.00 -3.03 -2.43
N ALA A 87 10.74 -3.41 -2.41
CA ALA A 87 10.17 -4.23 -1.33
C ALA A 87 10.88 -5.58 -1.22
N ASP A 88 11.17 -6.24 -2.34
CA ASP A 88 11.93 -7.50 -2.35
C ASP A 88 13.36 -7.33 -1.84
N GLY A 89 14.02 -6.24 -2.19
CA GLY A 89 15.34 -5.90 -1.67
C GLY A 89 15.33 -5.77 -0.15
N ILE A 90 14.31 -5.13 0.41
CA ILE A 90 14.12 -5.02 1.86
C ILE A 90 13.89 -6.39 2.50
N ARG A 91 13.02 -7.24 1.92
CA ARG A 91 12.79 -8.61 2.39
C ARG A 91 14.05 -9.47 2.33
N LEU A 92 14.91 -9.24 1.35
CA LEU A 92 16.21 -9.89 1.21
C LEU A 92 17.31 -9.28 2.08
N GLY A 93 17.00 -8.26 2.89
CA GLY A 93 17.92 -7.69 3.87
C GLY A 93 18.83 -6.56 3.36
N LEU A 94 18.54 -5.97 2.19
CA LEU A 94 19.28 -4.78 1.75
C LEU A 94 19.01 -3.60 2.70
N GLY A 95 20.08 -2.95 3.17
CA GLY A 95 20.00 -1.77 4.02
C GLY A 95 19.59 -0.50 3.26
N ASN A 96 19.13 0.53 3.97
CA ASN A 96 18.72 1.79 3.35
C ASN A 96 19.87 2.49 2.62
N ASP A 97 21.09 2.41 3.13
CA ASP A 97 22.26 3.01 2.49
C ASP A 97 22.58 2.34 1.15
N GLU A 98 22.50 1.01 1.09
CA GLU A 98 22.70 0.25 -0.15
C GLU A 98 21.57 0.54 -1.14
N LEU A 99 20.33 0.56 -0.69
CA LEU A 99 19.17 0.92 -1.51
C LEU A 99 19.29 2.34 -2.06
N PHE A 100 19.70 3.31 -1.24
CA PHE A 100 19.98 4.67 -1.69
C PHE A 100 21.11 4.73 -2.72
N ALA A 101 22.22 4.01 -2.46
CA ALA A 101 23.35 3.97 -3.39
C ALA A 101 22.94 3.48 -4.78
N ILE A 102 22.03 2.49 -4.85
CA ILE A 102 21.56 1.91 -6.12
C ILE A 102 20.47 2.79 -6.77
N THR A 103 19.49 3.25 -5.98
CA THR A 103 18.23 3.82 -6.51
C THR A 103 18.23 5.33 -6.59
N LYS A 104 19.00 6.00 -5.74
CA LYS A 104 18.95 7.44 -5.45
C LYS A 104 17.56 7.91 -4.93
N ILE A 105 16.75 7.00 -4.45
CA ILE A 105 15.50 7.34 -3.76
C ILE A 105 15.87 7.87 -2.37
N ASP A 106 15.28 9.01 -1.99
CA ASP A 106 15.56 9.63 -0.70
C ASP A 106 15.36 8.63 0.46
N PRO A 107 16.27 8.59 1.44
CA PRO A 107 16.23 7.65 2.56
C PRO A 107 14.93 7.67 3.36
N TRP A 108 14.25 8.82 3.43
CA TRP A 108 12.96 8.92 4.10
C TRP A 108 11.90 8.02 3.43
N PHE A 109 11.83 8.04 2.09
CA PHE A 109 10.90 7.16 1.36
C PHE A 109 11.27 5.69 1.50
N LEU A 110 12.58 5.38 1.45
CA LEU A 110 13.07 4.03 1.68
C LEU A 110 12.64 3.51 3.05
N GLN A 111 12.74 4.35 4.08
CA GLN A 111 12.30 4.01 5.44
C GLN A 111 10.80 3.78 5.51
N GLN A 112 9.98 4.59 4.85
CA GLN A 112 8.52 4.40 4.82
C GLN A 112 8.13 3.05 4.19
N VAL A 113 8.78 2.66 3.09
CA VAL A 113 8.54 1.35 2.45
C VAL A 113 9.02 0.21 3.35
N ARG A 114 10.18 0.37 4.00
CA ARG A 114 10.71 -0.61 4.95
C ARG A 114 9.74 -0.90 6.08
N GLU A 115 9.20 0.12 6.69
CA GLU A 115 8.23 -0.04 7.78
C GLU A 115 6.97 -0.79 7.33
N VAL A 116 6.49 -0.55 6.09
CA VAL A 116 5.38 -1.34 5.52
C VAL A 116 5.76 -2.82 5.42
N ILE A 117 6.97 -3.14 4.93
CA ILE A 117 7.43 -4.52 4.79
C ILE A 117 7.66 -5.19 6.14
N GLU A 118 8.22 -4.48 7.11
CA GLU A 118 8.41 -4.98 8.48
C GLU A 118 7.04 -5.27 9.14
N PHE A 119 6.05 -4.44 8.90
CA PHE A 119 4.69 -4.68 9.36
C PHE A 119 4.06 -5.92 8.70
N GLU A 120 4.27 -6.13 7.39
CA GLU A 120 3.87 -7.37 6.71
C GLU A 120 4.52 -8.60 7.35
N GLN A 121 5.82 -8.54 7.60
CA GLN A 121 6.56 -9.65 8.25
C GLN A 121 6.05 -9.93 9.66
N MET A 122 5.69 -8.90 10.42
CA MET A 122 5.06 -9.05 11.73
C MET A 122 3.70 -9.74 11.63
N LEU A 123 2.88 -9.44 10.63
CA LEU A 123 1.60 -10.12 10.40
C LEU A 123 1.82 -11.60 10.01
N ILE A 124 2.75 -11.88 9.10
CA ILE A 124 3.12 -13.24 8.70
C ILE A 124 3.57 -14.06 9.92
N GLY A 125 4.41 -13.47 10.79
CA GLY A 125 4.85 -14.11 12.04
C GLY A 125 3.74 -14.39 13.05
N ARG A 126 2.52 -13.91 12.80
CA ARG A 126 1.31 -14.16 13.62
C ARG A 126 0.25 -14.97 12.89
N SER A 127 0.56 -15.50 11.72
CA SER A 127 -0.39 -16.26 10.90
C SER A 127 -0.92 -17.53 11.59
N ASP A 128 -0.15 -18.13 12.48
CA ASP A 128 -0.57 -19.25 13.34
C ASP A 128 -1.72 -18.88 14.30
N GLN A 129 -1.82 -17.59 14.67
CA GLN A 129 -2.90 -17.07 15.52
C GLN A 129 -4.18 -16.78 14.71
N GLY A 130 -4.08 -16.76 13.39
CA GLY A 130 -5.21 -16.62 12.46
C GLY A 130 -6.14 -15.46 12.81
N ALA A 131 -7.44 -15.74 12.87
CA ALA A 131 -8.46 -14.72 13.11
C ALA A 131 -8.37 -14.02 14.48
N SER A 132 -7.63 -14.57 15.48
CA SER A 132 -7.48 -13.92 16.78
C SER A 132 -6.71 -12.60 16.71
N VAL A 133 -5.79 -12.47 15.76
CA VAL A 133 -5.07 -11.22 15.49
C VAL A 133 -6.03 -10.10 15.07
N LEU A 134 -7.12 -10.45 14.39
CA LEU A 134 -8.12 -9.49 13.91
C LEU A 134 -8.90 -8.82 15.05
N ALA A 135 -8.95 -9.46 16.24
CA ALA A 135 -9.58 -8.88 17.42
C ALA A 135 -8.67 -7.87 18.14
N SER A 136 -7.40 -7.79 17.77
CA SER A 136 -6.39 -6.94 18.40
C SER A 136 -6.35 -5.53 17.76
N GLY A 137 -5.61 -4.61 18.42
CA GLY A 137 -5.33 -3.28 17.87
C GLY A 137 -4.55 -3.29 16.53
N VAL A 138 -3.90 -4.41 16.21
CA VAL A 138 -3.11 -4.59 14.98
C VAL A 138 -3.95 -4.43 13.72
N LEU A 139 -5.20 -4.91 13.72
CA LEU A 139 -6.10 -4.70 12.58
C LEU A 139 -6.29 -3.21 12.28
N TRP A 140 -6.48 -2.39 13.33
CA TRP A 140 -6.69 -0.96 13.15
C TRP A 140 -5.44 -0.25 12.67
N GLU A 141 -4.29 -0.59 13.22
CA GLU A 141 -3.01 -0.07 12.76
C GLU A 141 -2.78 -0.42 11.27
N ALA A 142 -3.03 -1.66 10.88
CA ALA A 142 -2.97 -2.08 9.48
C ALA A 142 -3.89 -1.24 8.58
N LYS A 143 -5.11 -0.95 9.04
CA LYS A 143 -6.06 -0.11 8.28
C LYS A 143 -5.60 1.35 8.21
N GLU A 144 -5.07 1.93 9.27
CA GLU A 144 -4.49 3.28 9.28
C GLU A 144 -3.28 3.39 8.34
N TRP A 145 -2.51 2.31 8.18
CA TRP A 145 -1.39 2.24 7.24
C TRP A 145 -1.82 1.97 5.80
N GLY A 146 -3.10 1.74 5.55
CA GLY A 146 -3.67 1.59 4.21
C GLY A 146 -3.73 0.16 3.68
N PHE A 147 -3.47 -0.87 4.49
CA PHE A 147 -3.62 -2.25 4.07
C PHE A 147 -5.06 -2.58 3.67
N SER A 148 -5.25 -3.29 2.55
CA SER A 148 -6.55 -3.84 2.17
C SER A 148 -6.94 -5.01 3.06
N ASP A 149 -8.25 -5.28 3.18
CA ASP A 149 -8.73 -6.46 3.89
C ASP A 149 -8.18 -7.74 3.25
N GLU A 150 -8.08 -7.75 1.93
CA GLU A 150 -7.50 -8.84 1.14
C GLU A 150 -6.02 -9.08 1.48
N ARG A 151 -5.19 -8.01 1.50
CA ARG A 151 -3.77 -8.16 1.84
C ARG A 151 -3.56 -8.64 3.27
N ILE A 152 -4.32 -8.11 4.22
CA ILE A 152 -4.27 -8.56 5.61
C ILE A 152 -4.64 -10.05 5.69
N GLY A 153 -5.71 -10.45 4.98
CA GLY A 153 -6.13 -11.86 4.93
C GLY A 153 -5.04 -12.77 4.39
N GLN A 154 -4.41 -12.40 3.28
CA GLN A 154 -3.28 -13.14 2.71
C GLN A 154 -2.13 -13.29 3.71
N LEU A 155 -1.73 -12.19 4.37
CA LEU A 155 -0.61 -12.20 5.32
C LEU A 155 -0.88 -13.03 6.57
N LEU A 156 -2.14 -13.15 6.99
CA LEU A 156 -2.56 -13.94 8.16
C LEU A 156 -3.03 -15.36 7.80
N GLY A 157 -3.10 -15.71 6.50
CA GLY A 157 -3.62 -17.01 6.06
C GLY A 157 -5.13 -17.18 6.29
N VAL A 158 -5.91 -16.09 6.26
CA VAL A 158 -7.37 -16.07 6.39
C VAL A 158 -8.02 -15.40 5.18
N ASP A 159 -9.33 -15.58 4.99
CA ASP A 159 -10.06 -14.93 3.92
C ASP A 159 -10.19 -13.41 4.17
N GLY A 160 -10.01 -12.60 3.13
CA GLY A 160 -10.23 -11.15 3.20
C GLY A 160 -11.67 -10.78 3.65
N ALA A 161 -12.66 -11.63 3.36
CA ALA A 161 -14.02 -11.49 3.86
C ALA A 161 -14.10 -11.65 5.39
N ASP A 162 -13.26 -12.49 6.01
CA ASP A 162 -13.17 -12.63 7.47
C ASP A 162 -12.57 -11.39 8.09
N VAL A 163 -11.53 -10.83 7.47
CA VAL A 163 -10.94 -9.54 7.88
C VAL A 163 -11.99 -8.44 7.83
N ARG A 164 -12.75 -8.37 6.74
CA ARG A 164 -13.86 -7.41 6.59
C ARG A 164 -14.92 -7.59 7.68
N ARG A 165 -15.30 -8.84 7.97
CA ARG A 165 -16.29 -9.18 9.00
C ARG A 165 -15.79 -8.76 10.39
N ALA A 166 -14.55 -9.06 10.72
CA ALA A 166 -13.93 -8.65 11.96
C ALA A 166 -13.88 -7.12 12.11
N ARG A 167 -13.52 -6.41 11.06
CA ARG A 167 -13.49 -4.95 11.03
C ARG A 167 -14.88 -4.32 11.26
N LEU A 168 -15.91 -4.88 10.64
CA LEU A 168 -17.30 -4.40 10.77
C LEU A 168 -17.94 -4.84 12.09
N GLY A 169 -17.54 -6.00 12.62
CA GLY A 169 -18.06 -6.59 13.86
C GLY A 169 -17.33 -6.15 15.14
N ALA A 170 -16.26 -5.38 15.03
CA ALA A 170 -15.40 -4.99 16.15
C ALA A 170 -16.10 -4.18 17.27
N GLY A 171 -17.36 -3.71 17.02
CA GLY A 171 -18.21 -3.11 18.06
C GLY A 171 -18.66 -4.06 19.17
N GLN A 172 -18.54 -5.37 18.98
CA GLN A 172 -18.94 -6.37 19.98
C GLN A 172 -17.96 -6.51 21.17
N SER A 173 -16.74 -6.00 21.04
CA SER A 173 -15.70 -6.07 22.06
C SER A 173 -15.56 -4.81 22.93
N GLY A 174 -16.57 -3.92 22.93
CA GLY A 174 -16.56 -2.70 23.74
C GLY A 174 -15.57 -1.61 23.26
N ARG A 175 -14.89 -1.81 22.14
CA ARG A 175 -14.10 -0.78 21.47
C ARG A 175 -14.97 -0.01 20.47
N PRO A 176 -14.85 1.31 20.38
CA PRO A 176 -15.59 2.07 19.38
C PRO A 176 -15.27 1.53 17.99
N LEU A 177 -16.29 1.23 17.21
CA LEU A 177 -16.18 0.95 15.79
C LEU A 177 -15.43 2.12 15.12
N ARG A 178 -14.17 1.91 14.75
CA ARG A 178 -13.49 2.82 13.85
C ARG A 178 -14.02 2.55 12.45
N THR A 179 -15.05 3.27 12.09
CA THR A 179 -15.56 3.29 10.72
C THR A 179 -14.65 4.16 9.86
N VAL A 180 -14.70 3.92 8.56
CA VAL A 180 -14.09 4.83 7.58
C VAL A 180 -14.66 6.23 7.80
N THR A 181 -13.79 7.22 7.92
CA THR A 181 -14.11 8.64 7.96
C THR A 181 -13.71 9.31 6.66
N TYR A 182 -14.24 10.47 6.41
CA TYR A 182 -13.95 11.23 5.20
C TYR A 182 -13.46 12.62 5.57
N LYS A 183 -12.39 13.03 4.93
CA LYS A 183 -11.85 14.38 5.04
C LYS A 183 -12.04 15.14 3.74
N ARG A 184 -12.32 16.43 3.84
CA ARG A 184 -12.41 17.30 2.67
C ARG A 184 -11.02 17.62 2.16
N VAL A 185 -10.87 17.63 0.83
CA VAL A 185 -9.62 18.09 0.23
C VAL A 185 -9.55 19.60 0.32
N ASP A 186 -8.52 20.10 0.98
CA ASP A 186 -8.21 21.53 0.98
C ASP A 186 -7.44 21.88 -0.29
N THR A 187 -8.11 22.58 -1.21
CA THR A 187 -7.52 23.01 -2.48
C THR A 187 -6.91 24.41 -2.42
N CYS A 188 -6.98 25.05 -1.23
CA CYS A 188 -6.56 26.42 -1.03
C CYS A 188 -5.35 26.54 -0.09
N ALA A 189 -4.69 25.43 0.26
CA ALA A 189 -3.54 25.38 1.17
C ALA A 189 -3.76 26.08 2.51
N ALA A 190 -4.99 26.01 3.03
CA ALA A 190 -5.46 26.69 4.24
C ALA A 190 -5.39 28.24 4.21
N GLU A 191 -5.12 28.84 3.05
CA GLU A 191 -5.17 30.31 2.91
C GLU A 191 -6.60 30.84 2.87
N PHE A 192 -7.53 30.05 2.35
CA PHE A 192 -8.96 30.34 2.28
C PHE A 192 -9.78 29.10 2.61
N GLU A 193 -11.04 29.27 2.99
CA GLU A 193 -11.95 28.16 3.18
C GLU A 193 -12.20 27.42 1.84
N ALA A 194 -11.85 26.14 1.81
CA ALA A 194 -12.06 25.31 0.62
C ALA A 194 -13.52 24.81 0.54
N HIS A 195 -14.25 25.25 -0.47
CA HIS A 195 -15.63 24.82 -0.76
C HIS A 195 -15.70 23.69 -1.80
N THR A 196 -14.77 22.75 -1.76
CA THR A 196 -14.73 21.66 -2.73
C THR A 196 -15.63 20.50 -2.32
N PRO A 197 -16.22 19.78 -3.30
CA PRO A 197 -16.97 18.55 -3.03
C PRO A 197 -16.08 17.32 -2.87
N TYR A 198 -14.75 17.48 -2.98
CA TYR A 198 -13.80 16.37 -2.98
C TYR A 198 -13.54 15.89 -1.57
N LEU A 199 -13.71 14.59 -1.37
CA LEU A 199 -13.45 13.90 -0.11
C LEU A 199 -12.50 12.73 -0.34
N TYR A 200 -11.65 12.45 0.63
CA TYR A 200 -10.89 11.21 0.68
C TYR A 200 -11.23 10.42 1.95
N SER A 201 -11.23 9.11 1.83
CA SER A 201 -11.48 8.22 2.95
C SER A 201 -10.22 8.01 3.79
N THR A 202 -10.37 7.86 5.10
CA THR A 202 -9.28 7.51 6.02
C THR A 202 -9.84 6.84 7.28
N TYR A 203 -8.98 6.36 8.17
CA TYR A 203 -9.37 5.80 9.47
C TYR A 203 -9.02 6.80 10.61
N GLY A 204 -9.57 8.01 10.52
CA GLY A 204 -9.40 9.05 11.53
C GLY A 204 -10.52 9.09 12.56
N SER A 205 -10.42 10.02 13.51
CA SER A 205 -11.42 10.24 14.56
C SER A 205 -12.58 11.13 14.13
N GLU A 206 -12.39 11.97 13.11
CA GLU A 206 -13.37 12.98 12.67
C GLU A 206 -13.80 12.73 11.23
N CYS A 207 -15.10 12.91 10.95
CA CYS A 207 -15.67 12.78 9.62
C CYS A 207 -16.26 14.12 9.15
N GLU A 208 -15.82 14.57 7.98
CA GLU A 208 -16.28 15.83 7.35
C GLU A 208 -17.30 15.60 6.23
N ALA A 209 -17.78 14.36 6.03
CA ALA A 209 -18.71 14.04 4.95
C ALA A 209 -20.06 14.75 5.08
N ARG A 210 -20.52 15.03 6.30
CA ARG A 210 -21.83 15.68 6.58
C ARG A 210 -22.95 15.11 5.71
N PRO A 211 -23.27 13.80 5.81
CA PRO A 211 -24.28 13.17 4.96
C PRO A 211 -25.64 13.84 5.18
N SER A 212 -26.41 13.97 4.11
CA SER A 212 -27.80 14.46 4.15
C SER A 212 -28.77 13.33 3.93
N ASP A 213 -30.06 13.54 4.25
CA ASP A 213 -31.14 12.56 4.01
C ASP A 213 -31.66 12.58 2.57
N ARG A 214 -31.09 13.41 1.70
CA ARG A 214 -31.45 13.46 0.28
C ARG A 214 -31.16 12.11 -0.39
N LYS A 215 -32.04 11.72 -1.32
CA LYS A 215 -31.79 10.55 -2.20
C LYS A 215 -30.46 10.76 -2.94
N LYS A 216 -29.60 9.72 -2.92
CA LYS A 216 -28.26 9.74 -3.54
C LYS A 216 -28.21 8.71 -4.65
N VAL A 217 -27.50 9.05 -5.71
CA VAL A 217 -27.19 8.17 -6.84
C VAL A 217 -25.69 8.14 -7.02
N ILE A 218 -25.11 6.95 -7.19
CA ILE A 218 -23.70 6.75 -7.54
C ILE A 218 -23.69 6.39 -9.02
N ILE A 219 -22.80 7.06 -9.76
CA ILE A 219 -22.48 6.73 -11.14
C ILE A 219 -21.02 6.23 -11.12
N LEU A 220 -20.81 4.99 -11.59
CA LEU A 220 -19.51 4.33 -11.66
C LEU A 220 -19.02 4.30 -13.09
#